data_2d18fa08a2a76579151496c898e3028a
#
_entry.id   2d18fa08a2a76579151496c898e3028a
#
_cell.length_a   1.000
_cell.length_b   1.000
_cell.length_c   1.000
_cell.angle_alpha   90.00
_cell.angle_beta   90.00
_cell.angle_gamma   90.00
#
_symmetry.space_group_name_H-M   'P 1'
#
loop_
_entity.id
_entity.type
_entity.pdbx_description
1 polymer ?
#
loop_
_entity_poly.entity_id
_entity_poly.type
_entity_poly.pdbx_seq_one_letter_code
_entity_poly.pdbx_strand_id
1 'polypeptide(L)' 'MQKMTYTEAKKELETIVSDIESGELDVDALTEKVKRASELIAFCKEKLTKTDKELQKILDDIE' A
#
# COMPACT_ATOMS: atom_id res chain seq x y z
N MET A 1 -0.91 19.44 -3.76
CA MET A 1 -0.23 18.23 -3.29
C MET A 1 -1.22 17.22 -2.81
N GLN A 2 -1.22 16.08 -3.43
CA GLN A 2 -2.14 15.01 -3.02
C GLN A 2 -1.52 14.21 -1.90
N LYS A 3 -2.22 14.18 -0.78
CA LYS A 3 -1.85 13.28 0.29
C LYS A 3 -2.72 12.04 0.17
N MET A 4 -2.12 10.97 -0.24
CA MET A 4 -2.81 9.69 -0.31
C MET A 4 -2.98 9.13 1.09
N THR A 5 -4.20 8.68 1.41
CA THR A 5 -4.44 8.01 2.68
C THR A 5 -4.18 6.52 2.53
N TYR A 6 -4.03 5.83 3.66
CA TYR A 6 -3.87 4.38 3.67
C TYR A 6 -5.02 3.69 2.94
N THR A 7 -6.25 4.14 3.20
CA THR A 7 -7.44 3.57 2.57
C THR A 7 -7.41 3.73 1.06
N GLU A 8 -7.00 4.91 0.59
CA GLU A 8 -6.90 5.17 -0.84
C GLU A 8 -5.81 4.31 -1.49
N ALA A 9 -4.66 4.19 -0.83
CA ALA A 9 -3.57 3.35 -1.32
C ALA A 9 -3.99 1.90 -1.39
N LYS A 10 -4.69 1.42 -0.38
CA LYS A 10 -5.20 0.05 -0.34
C LYS A 10 -6.18 -0.22 -1.49
N LYS A 11 -7.08 0.73 -1.73
CA LYS A 11 -8.04 0.60 -2.83
C LYS A 11 -7.35 0.54 -4.19
N GLU A 12 -6.39 1.42 -4.40
CA GLU A 12 -5.65 1.44 -5.65
C GLU A 12 -4.88 0.13 -5.83
N LEU A 13 -4.27 -0.36 -4.75
CA LEU A 13 -3.54 -1.63 -4.78
C LEU A 13 -4.46 -2.79 -5.15
N GLU A 14 -5.65 -2.83 -4.57
CA GLU A 14 -6.64 -3.86 -4.88
C GLU A 14 -7.03 -3.83 -6.36
N THR A 15 -7.20 -2.64 -6.92
CA THR A 15 -7.52 -2.48 -8.33
C THR A 15 -6.37 -3.00 -9.21
N ILE A 16 -5.13 -2.67 -8.83
CA ILE A 16 -3.95 -3.13 -9.58
C ILE A 16 -3.85 -4.66 -9.55
N VAL A 17 -4.05 -5.25 -8.39
CA VAL A 17 -4.01 -6.72 -8.24
C VAL A 17 -5.09 -7.36 -9.11
N SER A 18 -6.28 -6.79 -9.09
CA SER A 18 -7.38 -7.28 -9.93
C SER A 18 -7.03 -7.22 -11.42
N ASP A 19 -6.41 -6.12 -11.84
CA ASP A 19 -5.99 -5.94 -13.24
C ASP A 19 -4.93 -6.99 -13.63
N ILE A 20 -3.99 -7.25 -12.73
CA ILE A 20 -2.94 -8.25 -12.98
C ILE A 20 -3.57 -9.65 -13.07
N GLU A 21 -4.49 -9.96 -12.18
CA GLU A 21 -5.17 -11.26 -12.16
C GLU A 21 -6.03 -11.50 -13.39
N SER A 22 -6.51 -10.45 -14.02
CA SER A 22 -7.33 -10.59 -15.23
C SER A 22 -6.55 -11.21 -16.39
N GLY A 23 -5.23 -11.07 -16.37
CA GLY A 23 -4.37 -11.63 -17.42
C GLY A 23 -4.47 -10.92 -18.76
N GLU A 24 -5.12 -9.78 -18.81
CA GLU A 24 -5.32 -9.03 -20.05
C GLU A 24 -4.24 -8.00 -20.34
N LEU A 25 -3.29 -7.84 -19.43
CA LEU A 25 -2.24 -6.84 -19.54
C LEU A 25 -1.07 -7.38 -20.37
N ASP A 26 -0.52 -6.53 -21.25
CA ASP A 26 0.72 -6.88 -21.91
C ASP A 26 1.90 -6.65 -20.97
N VAL A 27 3.10 -7.01 -21.41
CA VAL A 27 4.30 -6.95 -20.56
C VAL A 27 4.58 -5.52 -20.08
N ASP A 28 4.43 -4.55 -20.97
CA ASP A 28 4.69 -3.16 -20.59
C ASP A 28 3.68 -2.63 -19.58
N ALA A 29 2.40 -2.92 -19.80
CA ALA A 29 1.36 -2.51 -18.86
C ALA A 29 1.52 -3.23 -17.52
N LEU A 30 1.89 -4.51 -17.56
CA LEU A 30 2.14 -5.29 -16.36
C LEU A 30 3.29 -4.70 -15.54
N THR A 31 4.39 -4.32 -16.21
CA THR A 31 5.54 -3.71 -15.56
C THR A 31 5.17 -2.41 -14.86
N GLU A 32 4.36 -1.57 -15.53
CA GLU A 32 3.88 -0.33 -14.94
C GLU A 32 3.02 -0.57 -13.70
N LYS A 33 2.14 -1.56 -13.78
CA LYS A 33 1.27 -1.92 -12.66
C LYS A 33 2.08 -2.45 -11.48
N VAL A 34 3.06 -3.29 -11.73
CA VAL A 34 3.92 -3.84 -10.68
C VAL A 34 4.72 -2.72 -10.01
N LYS A 35 5.24 -1.79 -10.80
CA LYS A 35 5.98 -0.65 -10.27
C LYS A 35 5.11 0.18 -9.34
N ARG A 36 3.89 0.49 -9.78
CA ARG A 36 2.96 1.26 -8.96
C ARG A 36 2.56 0.50 -7.71
N ALA A 37 2.31 -0.81 -7.84
CA ALA A 37 1.97 -1.65 -6.70
C ALA A 37 3.09 -1.63 -5.65
N SER A 38 4.34 -1.70 -6.09
CA SER A 38 5.49 -1.64 -5.18
C SER A 38 5.53 -0.34 -4.40
N GLU A 39 5.25 0.78 -5.06
CA GLU A 39 5.20 2.08 -4.40
C GLU A 39 4.08 2.13 -3.35
N LEU A 40 2.91 1.58 -3.69
CA LEU A 40 1.77 1.55 -2.78
C LEU A 40 2.03 0.63 -1.59
N ILE A 41 2.67 -0.50 -1.82
CA ILE A 41 3.02 -1.44 -0.76
C ILE A 41 3.99 -0.77 0.22
N ALA A 42 5.00 -0.08 -0.29
CA ALA A 42 5.96 0.63 0.55
C ALA A 42 5.26 1.70 1.39
N PHE A 43 4.34 2.43 0.78
CA PHE A 43 3.56 3.46 1.47
C PHE A 43 2.72 2.85 2.60
N CYS A 44 2.00 1.77 2.31
CA CYS A 44 1.16 1.10 3.29
C CYS A 44 1.99 0.52 4.44
N LYS A 45 3.12 -0.07 4.11
CA LYS A 45 4.02 -0.64 5.11
C LYS A 45 4.55 0.43 6.05
N GLU A 46 4.92 1.58 5.51
CA GLU A 46 5.40 2.69 6.31
C GLU A 46 4.32 3.18 7.28
N LYS A 47 3.09 3.29 6.80
CA LYS A 47 1.97 3.72 7.64
C LYS A 47 1.69 2.72 8.75
N LEU A 48 1.70 1.43 8.44
CA LEU A 48 1.47 0.39 9.44
C LEU A 48 2.58 0.35 10.48
N THR A 49 3.83 0.47 10.04
CA THR A 49 4.96 0.46 10.96
C THR A 49 4.88 1.63 11.93
N LYS A 50 4.52 2.80 11.44
CA LYS A 50 4.36 3.98 12.28
C LYS A 50 3.25 3.78 13.31
N THR A 51 2.12 3.21 12.89
CA THR A 51 1.00 2.93 13.76
C THR A 51 1.38 1.92 14.85
N ASP A 52 2.12 0.89 14.48
CA ASP A 52 2.58 -0.11 15.43
C ASP A 52 3.49 0.51 16.50
N LYS A 53 4.37 1.41 16.11
CA LYS A 53 5.25 2.10 17.05
C LYS A 53 4.45 2.97 18.01
N GLU A 54 3.44 3.66 17.52
CA GLU A 54 2.59 4.49 18.35
C GLU A 54 1.79 3.65 19.34
N LEU A 55 1.26 2.52 18.89
CA LEU A 55 0.53 1.59 19.75
C LEU A 55 1.44 1.04 20.85
N GLN A 56 2.65 0.66 20.49
CA GLN A 56 3.60 0.12 21.45
C GLN A 56 3.96 1.13 22.52
N LYS A 57 4.10 2.38 22.12
CA LYS A 57 4.38 3.47 23.05
C LYS A 57 3.24 3.66 24.04
N ILE A 58 2.01 3.59 23.56
CA ILE A 58 0.83 3.71 24.42
C ILE A 58 0.77 2.56 25.41
N LEU A 59 1.04 1.34 24.96
CA LEU A 59 1.04 0.16 25.81
C LEU A 59 2.12 0.25 26.90
N ASP A 60 3.27 0.77 26.52
CA ASP A 60 4.38 0.95 27.48
C ASP A 60 4.00 1.96 28.58
N ASP A 61 3.27 3.00 28.21
CA ASP A 61 2.86 4.03 29.17
C ASP A 61 1.82 3.53 30.17
N ILE A 62 1.04 2.53 29.79
CA ILE A 62 0.00 1.97 30.65
C ILE A 62 0.59 1.09 31.76
N GLU A 63 1.74 0.51 31.50
CA GLU A 63 2.45 -0.26 32.52
C GLU A 63 3.28 0.62 33.42
#